data_7586c03a067c06ed2a905f3c084d985f
#
_entry.id   7586c03a067c06ed2a905f3c084d985f
#
_cell.length_a   1.000
_cell.length_b   1.000
_cell.length_c   1.000
_cell.angle_alpha   90.00
_cell.angle_beta   90.00
_cell.angle_gamma   90.00
#
_symmetry.space_group_name_H-M   'P 1'
#
loop_
_entity.id
_entity.type
_entity.pdbx_description
1 polymer ?
#
loop_
_entity_poly.entity_id
_entity_poly.type
_entity_poly.pdbx_seq_one_letter_code
_entity_poly.pdbx_strand_id
1 'polypeptide(L)'
;NLHSPSSHRFERGVDPVGVEWASRRCCELILEIGGGELADGIIDTGEPVAEPGPVILRLSQLKRILGIDVDPDEVNRILTALGNSTAAAGDGELTVTAPSWRRDLTREIDLVEEVARIHGYEKIPEDVGVPMAPSHRTDRDRVESIVRQTLLAASLDEAMTASMVPASWPESFTGWTERPPISSQTPMLKGADRLRTSLLPSLLEARRVNESLANPVIELFETASIYLARDGELPVQQWTLAITSAGGYYRLKGIVEGLLAALKIDIPLEVKAVDLPLLDLSRSGELCLDERRLGFLGEVSPEGLKQFSLRNGTSLVELNLDLLAELAELVPQHQGQSAYPSISRDLNIVLAESVRWSQLEQLVRATAGKELEEVNYQETYRDSEKDGADTKRVLFSMTLRSQD
;
A
#
# COMPACT_ATOMS: atom_id res chain seq x y z
N ASN A 1 -24.69 -2.77 -21.26
CA ASN A 1 -23.97 -3.88 -21.91
C ASN A 1 -24.92 -5.08 -22.03
N LEU A 2 -25.21 -5.51 -23.28
CA LEU A 2 -25.98 -6.71 -23.56
C LEU A 2 -25.03 -7.88 -23.73
N HIS A 3 -25.11 -8.87 -22.83
CA HIS A 3 -24.39 -10.12 -22.96
C HIS A 3 -25.22 -11.14 -23.75
N SER A 4 -24.70 -11.60 -24.86
CA SER A 4 -25.27 -12.63 -25.68
C SER A 4 -24.17 -13.57 -26.18
N PRO A 5 -24.50 -14.81 -26.67
CA PRO A 5 -23.51 -15.66 -27.29
C PRO A 5 -22.80 -15.02 -28.49
N SER A 6 -23.47 -14.09 -29.19
CA SER A 6 -22.85 -13.31 -30.28
C SER A 6 -21.87 -12.28 -29.76
N SER A 7 -22.25 -11.45 -28.77
CA SER A 7 -21.36 -10.43 -28.21
C SER A 7 -20.08 -11.06 -27.62
N HIS A 8 -20.19 -12.23 -26.98
CA HIS A 8 -19.05 -12.96 -26.45
C HIS A 8 -18.10 -13.46 -27.56
N ARG A 9 -18.62 -13.84 -28.73
CA ARG A 9 -17.76 -14.24 -29.86
C ARG A 9 -17.11 -13.03 -30.52
N PHE A 10 -17.84 -11.93 -30.69
CA PHE A 10 -17.29 -10.70 -31.26
C PHE A 10 -16.23 -10.07 -30.36
N GLU A 11 -16.40 -10.11 -29.05
CA GLU A 11 -15.42 -9.62 -28.07
C GLU A 11 -14.06 -10.36 -28.21
N ARG A 12 -14.08 -11.66 -28.50
CA ARG A 12 -12.87 -12.48 -28.73
C ARG A 12 -12.28 -12.34 -30.12
N GLY A 13 -12.93 -11.63 -30.98
CA GLY A 13 -12.55 -11.43 -32.38
C GLY A 13 -13.06 -12.54 -33.31
N VAL A 14 -13.48 -12.13 -34.49
CA VAL A 14 -13.92 -12.98 -35.57
C VAL A 14 -12.78 -13.12 -36.58
N ASP A 15 -12.69 -14.26 -37.23
CA ASP A 15 -11.76 -14.45 -38.36
C ASP A 15 -12.14 -13.51 -39.53
N PRO A 16 -11.36 -12.47 -39.82
CA PRO A 16 -11.71 -11.55 -40.89
C PRO A 16 -11.57 -12.14 -42.29
N VAL A 17 -10.65 -13.10 -42.45
CA VAL A 17 -10.43 -13.78 -43.72
C VAL A 17 -11.56 -14.77 -44.02
N GLY A 18 -12.19 -15.32 -42.97
CA GLY A 18 -13.31 -16.25 -43.11
C GLY A 18 -14.65 -15.61 -43.47
N VAL A 19 -14.78 -14.27 -43.50
CA VAL A 19 -16.04 -13.54 -43.72
C VAL A 19 -16.65 -13.88 -45.12
N GLU A 20 -15.84 -13.84 -46.15
CA GLU A 20 -16.32 -14.16 -47.53
C GLU A 20 -16.79 -15.60 -47.61
N TRP A 21 -16.03 -16.57 -47.09
CA TRP A 21 -16.42 -17.97 -47.06
C TRP A 21 -17.74 -18.18 -46.29
N ALA A 22 -17.88 -17.56 -45.12
CA ALA A 22 -19.09 -17.65 -44.32
C ALA A 22 -20.32 -17.05 -45.03
N SER A 23 -20.13 -15.90 -45.75
CA SER A 23 -21.17 -15.30 -46.54
C SER A 23 -21.63 -16.21 -47.69
N ARG A 24 -20.68 -16.80 -48.42
CA ARG A 24 -20.99 -17.79 -49.48
C ARG A 24 -21.73 -19.00 -48.95
N ARG A 25 -21.29 -19.56 -47.79
CA ARG A 25 -21.97 -20.70 -47.17
C ARG A 25 -23.39 -20.34 -46.70
N CYS A 26 -23.59 -19.12 -46.20
CA CYS A 26 -24.92 -18.64 -45.86
C CYS A 26 -25.84 -18.57 -47.06
N CYS A 27 -25.36 -18.04 -48.18
CA CYS A 27 -26.12 -18.00 -49.44
C CYS A 27 -26.47 -19.41 -49.97
N GLU A 28 -25.52 -20.36 -49.94
CA GLU A 28 -25.79 -21.75 -50.31
C GLU A 28 -26.92 -22.39 -49.49
N LEU A 29 -26.89 -22.20 -48.15
CA LEU A 29 -27.91 -22.71 -47.25
C LEU A 29 -29.28 -22.07 -47.50
N ILE A 30 -29.33 -20.76 -47.80
CA ILE A 30 -30.56 -20.07 -48.16
C ILE A 30 -31.18 -20.63 -49.43
N LEU A 31 -30.35 -20.86 -50.47
CA LEU A 31 -30.80 -21.44 -51.73
C LEU A 31 -31.31 -22.88 -51.54
N GLU A 32 -30.61 -23.69 -50.74
CA GLU A 32 -30.97 -25.06 -50.45
C GLU A 32 -32.34 -25.18 -49.71
N ILE A 33 -32.57 -24.31 -48.72
CA ILE A 33 -33.75 -24.39 -47.84
C ILE A 33 -34.92 -23.58 -48.39
N GLY A 34 -34.63 -22.36 -48.88
CA GLY A 34 -35.65 -21.38 -49.31
C GLY A 34 -35.85 -21.31 -50.81
N GLY A 35 -34.94 -21.86 -51.63
CA GLY A 35 -34.93 -21.68 -53.07
C GLY A 35 -34.57 -20.23 -53.47
N GLY A 36 -34.74 -19.93 -54.75
CA GLY A 36 -34.48 -18.62 -55.30
C GLY A 36 -33.28 -18.57 -56.23
N GLU A 37 -32.87 -17.39 -56.62
CA GLU A 37 -31.66 -17.15 -57.45
C GLU A 37 -30.71 -16.18 -56.78
N LEU A 38 -29.41 -16.48 -56.82
CA LEU A 38 -28.37 -15.62 -56.28
C LEU A 38 -27.89 -14.66 -57.38
N ALA A 39 -27.84 -13.38 -57.09
CA ALA A 39 -27.22 -12.38 -57.99
C ALA A 39 -25.69 -12.57 -57.99
N ASP A 40 -25.09 -12.37 -59.17
CA ASP A 40 -23.63 -12.46 -59.32
C ASP A 40 -22.90 -11.31 -58.60
N GLY A 41 -21.74 -11.68 -58.04
CA GLY A 41 -20.78 -10.76 -57.49
C GLY A 41 -20.87 -10.58 -55.95
N ILE A 42 -19.81 -10.03 -55.43
CA ILE A 42 -19.66 -9.66 -53.99
C ILE A 42 -19.23 -8.18 -53.95
N ILE A 43 -19.86 -7.43 -53.13
CA ILE A 43 -19.42 -6.06 -52.79
C ILE A 43 -18.70 -6.14 -51.46
N ASP A 44 -17.39 -5.93 -51.48
CA ASP A 44 -16.56 -5.80 -50.30
C ASP A 44 -16.02 -4.35 -50.20
N THR A 45 -16.26 -3.72 -49.06
CA THR A 45 -15.82 -2.35 -48.81
C THR A 45 -15.12 -2.29 -47.47
N GLY A 46 -13.89 -1.78 -47.46
CA GLY A 46 -13.07 -1.63 -46.25
C GLY A 46 -11.58 -1.67 -46.54
N GLU A 47 -10.79 -1.47 -45.54
CA GLU A 47 -9.35 -1.67 -45.63
C GLU A 47 -9.00 -3.16 -45.60
N PRO A 48 -8.03 -3.61 -46.41
CA PRO A 48 -7.56 -4.99 -46.34
C PRO A 48 -7.11 -5.35 -44.93
N VAL A 49 -7.55 -6.50 -44.43
CA VAL A 49 -7.10 -6.98 -43.12
C VAL A 49 -5.66 -7.41 -43.21
N ALA A 50 -4.82 -6.83 -42.33
CA ALA A 50 -3.41 -7.21 -42.26
C ALA A 50 -3.29 -8.67 -41.78
N GLU A 51 -2.51 -9.45 -42.50
CA GLU A 51 -2.17 -10.82 -42.11
C GLU A 51 -1.30 -10.75 -40.81
N PRO A 52 -1.47 -11.74 -39.89
CA PRO A 52 -0.61 -11.86 -38.73
C PRO A 52 0.87 -11.98 -39.15
N GLY A 53 1.74 -11.15 -38.60
CA GLY A 53 3.17 -11.30 -38.82
C GLY A 53 3.72 -12.61 -38.21
N PRO A 54 4.84 -13.12 -38.74
CA PRO A 54 5.46 -14.30 -38.18
C PRO A 54 6.04 -14.02 -36.78
N VAL A 55 5.92 -14.99 -35.89
CA VAL A 55 6.50 -14.98 -34.54
C VAL A 55 7.68 -15.93 -34.49
N ILE A 56 8.81 -15.49 -33.95
CA ILE A 56 9.97 -16.36 -33.75
C ILE A 56 9.84 -17.05 -32.40
N LEU A 57 9.86 -18.38 -32.38
CA LEU A 57 9.92 -19.22 -31.22
C LEU A 57 11.34 -19.77 -31.04
N ARG A 58 12.02 -19.34 -29.97
CA ARG A 58 13.31 -19.91 -29.55
C ARG A 58 13.04 -21.16 -28.71
N LEU A 59 13.53 -22.32 -29.12
CA LEU A 59 13.31 -23.58 -28.40
C LEU A 59 13.86 -23.51 -26.95
N SER A 60 14.93 -22.73 -26.71
CA SER A 60 15.47 -22.48 -25.37
C SER A 60 14.48 -21.83 -24.41
N GLN A 61 13.47 -21.10 -24.92
CA GLN A 61 12.44 -20.49 -24.08
C GLN A 61 11.49 -21.51 -23.47
N LEU A 62 11.25 -22.65 -24.14
CA LEU A 62 10.47 -23.73 -23.57
C LEU A 62 11.11 -24.22 -22.26
N LYS A 63 12.41 -24.54 -22.31
CA LYS A 63 13.15 -24.94 -21.10
C LYS A 63 13.16 -23.87 -20.02
N ARG A 64 13.39 -22.60 -20.41
CA ARG A 64 13.45 -21.48 -19.45
C ARG A 64 12.10 -21.24 -18.74
N ILE A 65 10.99 -21.39 -19.47
CA ILE A 65 9.65 -21.05 -18.95
C ILE A 65 8.98 -22.26 -18.31
N LEU A 66 9.04 -23.43 -18.97
CA LEU A 66 8.36 -24.64 -18.53
C LEU A 66 9.22 -25.52 -17.62
N GLY A 67 10.53 -25.29 -17.58
CA GLY A 67 11.46 -26.12 -16.81
C GLY A 67 11.75 -27.49 -17.40
N ILE A 68 11.23 -27.81 -18.58
CA ILE A 68 11.42 -29.09 -19.28
C ILE A 68 11.98 -28.89 -20.69
N ASP A 69 12.68 -29.89 -21.18
CA ASP A 69 13.08 -29.96 -22.56
C ASP A 69 11.96 -30.63 -23.36
N VAL A 70 11.48 -29.99 -24.40
CA VAL A 70 10.50 -30.56 -25.38
C VAL A 70 11.24 -30.77 -26.70
N ASP A 71 11.09 -31.97 -27.26
CA ASP A 71 11.73 -32.32 -28.53
C ASP A 71 11.32 -31.34 -29.65
N PRO A 72 12.25 -30.79 -30.46
CA PRO A 72 11.93 -29.87 -31.53
C PRO A 72 10.91 -30.40 -32.55
N ASP A 73 10.95 -31.70 -32.85
CA ASP A 73 10.01 -32.33 -33.77
C ASP A 73 8.60 -32.40 -33.19
N GLU A 74 8.51 -32.59 -31.84
CA GLU A 74 7.24 -32.55 -31.13
C GLU A 74 6.67 -31.13 -31.11
N VAL A 75 7.51 -30.10 -30.85
CA VAL A 75 7.10 -28.69 -30.92
C VAL A 75 6.53 -28.36 -32.30
N ASN A 76 7.25 -28.74 -33.36
CA ASN A 76 6.81 -28.53 -34.74
C ASN A 76 5.50 -29.26 -35.05
N ARG A 77 5.38 -30.51 -34.62
CA ARG A 77 4.16 -31.32 -34.78
C ARG A 77 2.97 -30.63 -34.09
N ILE A 78 3.13 -30.17 -32.84
CA ILE A 78 2.07 -29.51 -32.06
C ILE A 78 1.60 -28.25 -32.78
N LEU A 79 2.53 -27.34 -33.11
CA LEU A 79 2.18 -26.06 -33.71
C LEU A 79 1.51 -26.26 -35.11
N THR A 80 2.02 -27.19 -35.91
CA THR A 80 1.42 -27.53 -37.22
C THR A 80 0.02 -28.13 -37.06
N ALA A 81 -0.19 -29.02 -36.09
CA ALA A 81 -1.49 -29.60 -35.81
C ALA A 81 -2.53 -28.58 -35.34
N LEU A 82 -2.10 -27.46 -34.74
CA LEU A 82 -2.94 -26.35 -34.39
C LEU A 82 -3.20 -25.38 -35.55
N GLY A 83 -2.73 -25.67 -36.73
CA GLY A 83 -2.96 -24.90 -37.96
C GLY A 83 -1.93 -23.82 -38.23
N ASN A 84 -0.85 -23.74 -37.44
CA ASN A 84 0.23 -22.80 -37.72
C ASN A 84 1.12 -23.28 -38.85
N SER A 85 1.64 -22.36 -39.67
CA SER A 85 2.73 -22.64 -40.58
C SER A 85 4.07 -22.44 -39.87
N THR A 86 4.96 -23.43 -39.98
CA THR A 86 6.25 -23.41 -39.30
C THR A 86 7.40 -23.52 -40.33
N ALA A 87 8.48 -22.75 -40.08
CA ALA A 87 9.72 -22.85 -40.85
C ALA A 87 10.94 -22.74 -39.91
N ALA A 88 12.03 -23.40 -40.24
CA ALA A 88 13.27 -23.24 -39.50
C ALA A 88 13.84 -21.81 -39.74
N ALA A 89 14.14 -21.10 -38.69
CA ALA A 89 14.69 -19.72 -38.76
C ALA A 89 16.20 -19.67 -38.48
N GLY A 90 16.74 -20.69 -37.82
CA GLY A 90 18.14 -20.79 -37.42
C GLY A 90 18.37 -21.98 -36.51
N ASP A 91 19.53 -22.07 -35.88
CA ASP A 91 19.82 -23.10 -34.91
C ASP A 91 19.02 -22.89 -33.62
N GLY A 92 18.06 -23.79 -33.38
CA GLY A 92 17.17 -23.73 -32.24
C GLY A 92 16.03 -22.70 -32.29
N GLU A 93 15.68 -22.19 -33.49
CA GLU A 93 14.58 -21.24 -33.68
C GLU A 93 13.58 -21.73 -34.76
N LEU A 94 12.30 -21.46 -34.52
CA LEU A 94 11.23 -21.67 -35.47
C LEU A 94 10.53 -20.36 -35.78
N THR A 95 10.34 -20.05 -37.06
CA THR A 95 9.41 -19.01 -37.50
C THR A 95 8.03 -19.62 -37.59
N VAL A 96 7.08 -19.07 -36.86
CA VAL A 96 5.70 -19.57 -36.77
C VAL A 96 4.75 -18.49 -37.26
N THR A 97 3.93 -18.80 -38.27
CA THR A 97 2.88 -17.91 -38.74
C THR A 97 1.53 -18.49 -38.31
N ALA A 98 0.82 -17.73 -37.47
CA ALA A 98 -0.48 -18.10 -36.95
C ALA A 98 -1.56 -18.02 -38.06
N PRO A 99 -2.56 -18.90 -38.07
CA PRO A 99 -3.70 -18.79 -38.99
C PRO A 99 -4.57 -17.57 -38.61
N SER A 100 -5.33 -17.03 -39.57
CA SER A 100 -6.11 -15.81 -39.43
C SER A 100 -7.14 -15.82 -38.30
N TRP A 101 -7.61 -16.99 -37.88
CA TRP A 101 -8.55 -17.17 -36.78
C TRP A 101 -7.89 -17.17 -35.39
N ARG A 102 -6.55 -17.29 -35.30
CA ARG A 102 -5.78 -17.24 -34.05
C ARG A 102 -5.15 -15.86 -33.86
N ARG A 103 -5.99 -14.88 -33.59
CA ARG A 103 -5.58 -13.50 -33.36
C ARG A 103 -4.86 -13.23 -32.01
N ASP A 104 -4.90 -14.23 -31.16
CA ASP A 104 -4.26 -14.27 -29.84
C ASP A 104 -2.76 -14.60 -29.92
N LEU A 105 -2.31 -15.31 -30.95
CA LEU A 105 -0.92 -15.73 -31.12
C LEU A 105 -0.06 -14.63 -31.75
N THR A 106 0.40 -13.70 -30.94
CA THR A 106 1.15 -12.52 -31.40
C THR A 106 2.56 -12.42 -30.83
N ARG A 107 2.88 -13.22 -29.81
CA ARG A 107 4.16 -13.18 -29.09
C ARG A 107 4.73 -14.57 -28.91
N GLU A 108 6.05 -14.66 -28.66
CA GLU A 108 6.74 -15.92 -28.39
C GLU A 108 6.10 -16.71 -27.23
N ILE A 109 5.68 -16.02 -26.17
CA ILE A 109 5.06 -16.66 -25.00
C ILE A 109 3.73 -17.33 -25.32
N ASP A 110 2.97 -16.80 -26.27
CA ASP A 110 1.70 -17.38 -26.69
C ASP A 110 1.93 -18.74 -27.37
N LEU A 111 3.04 -18.88 -28.13
CA LEU A 111 3.44 -20.16 -28.72
C LEU A 111 3.96 -21.16 -27.68
N VAL A 112 4.67 -20.67 -26.64
CA VAL A 112 5.10 -21.51 -25.51
C VAL A 112 3.87 -22.08 -24.77
N GLU A 113 2.84 -21.27 -24.59
CA GLU A 113 1.57 -21.71 -23.96
C GLU A 113 0.91 -22.82 -24.79
N GLU A 114 0.81 -22.67 -26.13
CA GLU A 114 0.22 -23.68 -27.00
C GLU A 114 0.98 -25.00 -26.95
N VAL A 115 2.32 -24.93 -26.95
CA VAL A 115 3.15 -26.12 -26.80
C VAL A 115 2.91 -26.77 -25.44
N ALA A 116 2.91 -26.02 -24.35
CA ALA A 116 2.70 -26.55 -23.00
C ALA A 116 1.32 -27.21 -22.87
N ARG A 117 0.28 -26.57 -23.39
CA ARG A 117 -1.10 -27.05 -23.33
C ARG A 117 -1.31 -28.40 -24.04
N ILE A 118 -0.71 -28.56 -25.21
CA ILE A 118 -0.86 -29.79 -25.98
C ILE A 118 0.13 -30.87 -25.56
N HIS A 119 1.35 -30.47 -25.15
CA HIS A 119 2.31 -31.41 -24.59
C HIS A 119 1.80 -32.06 -23.30
N GLY A 120 1.10 -31.26 -22.46
CA GLY A 120 0.45 -31.66 -21.22
C GLY A 120 1.09 -31.01 -20.02
N TYR A 121 0.30 -30.23 -19.27
CA TYR A 121 0.74 -29.59 -18.04
C TYR A 121 1.18 -30.59 -16.96
N GLU A 122 0.62 -31.79 -16.96
CA GLU A 122 0.96 -32.87 -16.05
C GLU A 122 2.39 -33.39 -16.20
N LYS A 123 3.06 -33.05 -17.33
CA LYS A 123 4.46 -33.41 -17.58
C LYS A 123 5.44 -32.33 -17.02
N ILE A 124 4.93 -31.19 -16.62
CA ILE A 124 5.72 -30.14 -16.01
C ILE A 124 5.91 -30.49 -14.53
N PRO A 125 7.15 -30.70 -14.05
CA PRO A 125 7.37 -31.09 -12.66
C PRO A 125 7.03 -29.96 -11.71
N GLU A 126 6.17 -30.25 -10.72
CA GLU A 126 5.77 -29.30 -9.66
C GLU A 126 6.80 -29.22 -8.53
N ASP A 127 7.55 -30.30 -8.30
CA ASP A 127 8.46 -30.45 -7.14
C ASP A 127 9.93 -30.19 -7.47
N VAL A 128 10.22 -29.37 -8.47
CA VAL A 128 11.62 -29.00 -8.77
C VAL A 128 12.09 -27.99 -7.74
N GLY A 129 13.16 -28.33 -7.03
CA GLY A 129 13.81 -27.41 -6.09
C GLY A 129 14.24 -26.12 -6.79
N VAL A 130 13.66 -24.98 -6.38
CA VAL A 130 14.09 -23.67 -6.87
C VAL A 130 15.43 -23.34 -6.22
N PRO A 131 16.48 -22.98 -6.99
CA PRO A 131 17.74 -22.51 -6.40
C PRO A 131 17.44 -21.33 -5.49
N MET A 132 17.67 -21.51 -4.20
CA MET A 132 17.50 -20.42 -3.23
C MET A 132 18.61 -19.38 -3.43
N ALA A 133 18.28 -18.22 -3.94
CA ALA A 133 19.15 -17.07 -3.82
C ALA A 133 19.04 -16.50 -2.40
N PRO A 134 20.16 -16.02 -1.79
CA PRO A 134 20.09 -15.34 -0.50
C PRO A 134 19.11 -14.19 -0.59
N SER A 135 18.09 -14.15 0.28
CA SER A 135 17.23 -12.99 0.35
C SER A 135 17.97 -11.82 0.97
N HIS A 136 17.97 -10.68 0.30
CA HIS A 136 18.46 -9.43 0.87
C HIS A 136 17.32 -8.78 1.65
N ARG A 137 17.47 -8.66 2.97
CA ARG A 137 16.64 -7.76 3.77
C ARG A 137 17.14 -6.33 3.55
N THR A 138 16.27 -5.50 2.99
CA THR A 138 16.51 -4.07 2.86
C THR A 138 16.37 -3.38 4.23
N ASP A 139 16.84 -2.15 4.35
CA ASP A 139 16.63 -1.36 5.57
C ASP A 139 15.14 -1.08 5.78
N ARG A 140 14.36 -0.92 4.72
CA ARG A 140 12.90 -0.83 4.79
C ARG A 140 12.29 -2.08 5.45
N ASP A 141 12.69 -3.28 5.07
CA ASP A 141 12.19 -4.53 5.67
C ASP A 141 12.54 -4.64 7.16
N ARG A 142 13.71 -4.11 7.55
CA ARG A 142 14.15 -4.05 8.96
C ARG A 142 13.29 -3.07 9.75
N VAL A 143 13.07 -1.86 9.23
CA VAL A 143 12.22 -0.85 9.84
C VAL A 143 10.80 -1.38 9.98
N GLU A 144 10.22 -1.97 8.93
CA GLU A 144 8.89 -2.57 8.99
C GLU A 144 8.77 -3.63 10.08
N SER A 145 9.78 -4.49 10.18
CA SER A 145 9.83 -5.52 11.23
C SER A 145 9.88 -4.90 12.64
N ILE A 146 10.68 -3.86 12.85
CA ILE A 146 10.79 -3.16 14.14
C ILE A 146 9.47 -2.47 14.48
N VAL A 147 8.88 -1.74 13.53
CA VAL A 147 7.58 -1.06 13.70
C VAL A 147 6.50 -2.06 14.10
N ARG A 148 6.35 -3.15 13.32
CA ARG A 148 5.36 -4.20 13.60
C ARG A 148 5.55 -4.82 14.98
N GLN A 149 6.77 -5.20 15.35
CA GLN A 149 7.07 -5.79 16.65
C GLN A 149 6.78 -4.82 17.80
N THR A 150 7.12 -3.55 17.66
CA THR A 150 6.86 -2.52 18.68
C THR A 150 5.35 -2.32 18.88
N LEU A 151 4.57 -2.29 17.82
CA LEU A 151 3.11 -2.12 17.89
C LEU A 151 2.41 -3.34 18.48
N LEU A 152 2.81 -4.54 18.08
CA LEU A 152 2.31 -5.79 18.67
C LEU A 152 2.65 -5.87 20.17
N ALA A 153 3.86 -5.47 20.57
CA ALA A 153 4.25 -5.41 21.99
C ALA A 153 3.45 -4.36 22.78
N ALA A 154 2.97 -3.31 22.11
CA ALA A 154 2.06 -2.31 22.68
C ALA A 154 0.58 -2.80 22.72
N SER A 155 0.33 -4.05 22.38
CA SER A 155 -1.01 -4.70 22.36
C SER A 155 -1.95 -4.10 21.31
N LEU A 156 -1.43 -3.79 20.12
CA LEU A 156 -2.23 -3.44 18.96
C LEU A 156 -2.31 -4.63 18.00
N ASP A 157 -3.45 -4.79 17.35
CA ASP A 157 -3.68 -5.80 16.32
C ASP A 157 -3.48 -5.23 14.93
N GLU A 158 -2.81 -5.97 14.05
CA GLU A 158 -2.59 -5.55 12.66
C GLU A 158 -3.87 -5.73 11.83
N ALA A 159 -4.26 -4.67 11.14
CA ALA A 159 -5.38 -4.67 10.19
C ALA A 159 -4.88 -4.53 8.76
N MET A 160 -5.66 -5.02 7.81
CA MET A 160 -5.43 -4.83 6.39
C MET A 160 -6.72 -4.37 5.74
N THR A 161 -6.69 -3.18 5.13
CA THR A 161 -7.87 -2.58 4.51
C THR A 161 -7.66 -2.34 3.01
N ALA A 162 -8.77 -2.17 2.27
CA ALA A 162 -8.70 -1.96 0.83
C ALA A 162 -8.13 -0.59 0.46
N SER A 163 -7.34 -0.54 -0.62
CA SER A 163 -6.78 0.72 -1.15
C SER A 163 -7.84 1.57 -1.89
N MET A 164 -8.90 0.93 -2.41
CA MET A 164 -10.04 1.60 -3.02
C MET A 164 -11.09 1.85 -1.97
N VAL A 165 -11.50 3.12 -1.85
CA VAL A 165 -12.37 3.62 -0.78
C VAL A 165 -13.54 4.43 -1.36
N PRO A 166 -14.65 4.61 -0.60
CA PRO A 166 -15.73 5.49 -0.97
C PRO A 166 -15.27 6.94 -1.15
N ALA A 167 -15.91 7.69 -2.05
CA ALA A 167 -15.57 9.07 -2.38
C ALA A 167 -15.57 10.03 -1.17
N SER A 168 -16.41 9.78 -0.17
CA SER A 168 -16.51 10.61 1.03
C SER A 168 -15.35 10.44 2.04
N TRP A 169 -14.59 9.36 1.95
CA TRP A 169 -13.54 9.10 2.93
C TRP A 169 -12.31 10.00 2.78
N PRO A 170 -11.76 10.25 1.59
CA PRO A 170 -10.67 11.20 1.42
C PRO A 170 -11.00 12.62 1.89
N GLU A 171 -12.27 13.02 1.82
CA GLU A 171 -12.74 14.32 2.26
C GLU A 171 -12.80 14.46 3.79
N SER A 172 -12.91 13.35 4.50
CA SER A 172 -12.96 13.35 5.97
C SER A 172 -11.62 13.65 6.64
N PHE A 173 -10.51 13.43 5.95
CA PHE A 173 -9.17 13.71 6.46
C PHE A 173 -8.24 14.18 5.32
N THR A 174 -7.81 15.42 5.38
CA THR A 174 -7.01 16.10 4.35
C THR A 174 -5.59 16.46 4.80
N GLY A 175 -5.12 15.86 5.89
CA GLY A 175 -3.82 16.19 6.50
C GLY A 175 -2.62 16.07 5.57
N TRP A 176 -2.62 15.10 4.66
CA TRP A 176 -1.52 14.91 3.72
C TRP A 176 -1.65 15.73 2.44
N THR A 177 -2.86 15.97 1.97
CA THR A 177 -3.13 16.68 0.71
C THR A 177 -4.55 17.26 0.69
N GLU A 178 -4.70 18.43 0.09
CA GLU A 178 -5.98 19.04 -0.25
C GLU A 178 -6.40 18.72 -1.70
N ARG A 179 -5.54 18.04 -2.46
CA ARG A 179 -5.85 17.67 -3.83
C ARG A 179 -6.91 16.58 -3.88
N PRO A 180 -7.80 16.60 -4.90
CA PRO A 180 -8.80 15.55 -5.04
C PRO A 180 -8.14 14.18 -5.22
N PRO A 181 -8.75 13.12 -4.64
CA PRO A 181 -8.24 11.76 -4.75
C PRO A 181 -8.35 11.25 -6.19
N ILE A 182 -7.45 10.34 -6.55
CA ILE A 182 -7.48 9.68 -7.86
C ILE A 182 -8.69 8.77 -7.94
N SER A 183 -9.43 8.86 -9.04
CA SER A 183 -10.62 8.04 -9.28
C SER A 183 -10.38 6.99 -10.36
N SER A 184 -10.97 5.80 -10.17
CA SER A 184 -11.03 4.78 -11.20
C SER A 184 -12.13 5.08 -12.20
N GLN A 185 -11.84 4.92 -13.50
CA GLN A 185 -12.85 5.02 -14.55
C GLN A 185 -13.85 3.85 -14.51
N THR A 186 -13.36 2.69 -14.10
CA THR A 186 -14.16 1.46 -13.99
C THR A 186 -13.90 0.86 -12.60
N PRO A 187 -14.72 1.23 -11.59
CA PRO A 187 -14.51 0.70 -10.24
C PRO A 187 -14.81 -0.79 -10.18
N MET A 188 -13.91 -1.56 -9.60
CA MET A 188 -14.09 -3.01 -9.37
C MET A 188 -15.02 -3.30 -8.19
N LEU A 189 -15.11 -2.38 -7.24
CA LEU A 189 -15.96 -2.49 -6.06
C LEU A 189 -17.06 -1.45 -6.12
N LYS A 190 -18.30 -1.87 -5.92
CA LYS A 190 -19.45 -0.96 -5.89
C LYS A 190 -19.32 0.02 -4.71
N GLY A 191 -19.32 1.31 -5.02
CA GLY A 191 -19.22 2.39 -4.02
C GLY A 191 -17.80 2.69 -3.52
N ALA A 192 -16.75 2.07 -4.08
CA ALA A 192 -15.35 2.35 -3.77
C ALA A 192 -14.59 2.62 -5.08
N ASP A 193 -14.51 3.88 -5.44
CA ASP A 193 -13.97 4.35 -6.72
C ASP A 193 -12.80 5.34 -6.58
N ARG A 194 -12.31 5.56 -5.35
CA ARG A 194 -11.20 6.45 -5.06
C ARG A 194 -10.02 5.69 -4.46
N LEU A 195 -8.79 6.07 -4.85
CA LEU A 195 -7.61 5.65 -4.11
C LEU A 195 -7.53 6.44 -2.79
N ARG A 196 -7.22 5.74 -1.70
CA ARG A 196 -7.12 6.34 -0.36
C ARG A 196 -5.96 7.33 -0.27
N THR A 197 -6.22 8.49 0.33
CA THR A 197 -5.22 9.52 0.66
C THR A 197 -4.82 9.49 2.13
N SER A 198 -5.43 8.63 2.93
CA SER A 198 -5.19 8.37 4.34
C SER A 198 -5.67 6.97 4.70
N LEU A 199 -5.06 6.34 5.70
CA LEU A 199 -5.51 5.06 6.28
C LEU A 199 -6.56 5.25 7.38
N LEU A 200 -6.66 6.46 7.96
CA LEU A 200 -7.51 6.73 9.11
C LEU A 200 -8.98 6.39 8.88
N PRO A 201 -9.63 6.82 7.77
CA PRO A 201 -11.01 6.46 7.51
C PRO A 201 -11.26 4.95 7.42
N SER A 202 -10.31 4.22 6.81
CA SER A 202 -10.38 2.76 6.68
C SER A 202 -10.30 2.05 8.03
N LEU A 203 -9.40 2.51 8.92
CA LEU A 203 -9.27 1.96 10.28
C LEU A 203 -10.47 2.32 11.16
N LEU A 204 -11.06 3.50 11.00
CA LEU A 204 -12.30 3.87 11.71
C LEU A 204 -13.47 2.98 11.31
N GLU A 205 -13.58 2.63 10.03
CA GLU A 205 -14.58 1.68 9.56
C GLU A 205 -14.32 0.27 10.11
N ALA A 206 -13.07 -0.19 10.11
CA ALA A 206 -12.70 -1.47 10.73
C ALA A 206 -13.05 -1.48 12.22
N ARG A 207 -12.78 -0.37 12.94
CA ARG A 207 -13.17 -0.19 14.34
C ARG A 207 -14.69 -0.26 14.52
N ARG A 208 -15.45 0.47 13.70
CA ARG A 208 -16.93 0.45 13.72
C ARG A 208 -17.48 -0.97 13.57
N VAL A 209 -16.94 -1.75 12.64
CA VAL A 209 -17.34 -3.15 12.45
C VAL A 209 -17.07 -3.96 13.71
N ASN A 210 -15.87 -3.83 14.32
CA ASN A 210 -15.52 -4.52 15.57
C ASN A 210 -16.40 -4.09 16.75
N GLU A 211 -16.73 -2.79 16.88
CA GLU A 211 -17.70 -2.30 17.87
C GLU A 211 -19.09 -2.91 17.66
N SER A 212 -19.52 -3.13 16.42
CA SER A 212 -20.81 -3.75 16.12
C SER A 212 -20.87 -5.23 16.52
N LEU A 213 -19.72 -5.89 16.53
CA LEU A 213 -19.54 -7.28 16.99
C LEU A 213 -19.32 -7.38 18.51
N ALA A 214 -19.37 -6.25 19.22
CA ALA A 214 -19.16 -6.15 20.67
C ALA A 214 -17.79 -6.67 21.14
N ASN A 215 -16.75 -6.52 20.32
CA ASN A 215 -15.39 -6.84 20.73
C ASN A 215 -14.96 -5.92 21.88
N PRO A 216 -14.44 -6.45 22.99
CA PRO A 216 -14.19 -5.66 24.20
C PRO A 216 -13.00 -4.73 24.09
N VAL A 217 -12.02 -5.05 23.27
CA VAL A 217 -10.81 -4.26 23.02
C VAL A 217 -10.63 -4.13 21.52
N ILE A 218 -10.43 -2.90 21.05
CA ILE A 218 -10.25 -2.60 19.63
C ILE A 218 -9.09 -1.61 19.52
N GLU A 219 -7.91 -2.15 19.35
CA GLU A 219 -6.66 -1.42 19.24
C GLU A 219 -6.00 -1.86 17.91
N LEU A 220 -6.12 -1.08 16.86
CA LEU A 220 -5.74 -1.49 15.51
C LEU A 220 -4.62 -0.63 14.95
N PHE A 221 -3.75 -1.24 14.15
CA PHE A 221 -2.82 -0.53 13.29
C PHE A 221 -2.79 -1.12 11.88
N GLU A 222 -2.39 -0.32 10.91
CA GLU A 222 -2.13 -0.75 9.52
C GLU A 222 -0.90 -0.06 8.99
N THR A 223 -0.01 -0.82 8.34
CA THR A 223 1.10 -0.30 7.54
C THR A 223 0.81 -0.52 6.07
N ALA A 224 0.61 0.55 5.31
CA ALA A 224 0.27 0.45 3.90
C ALA A 224 0.55 1.74 3.14
N SER A 225 0.39 1.71 1.82
CA SER A 225 0.55 2.90 1.00
C SER A 225 -0.74 3.71 0.90
N ILE A 226 -0.57 5.03 0.92
CA ILE A 226 -1.56 6.02 0.50
C ILE A 226 -1.12 6.65 -0.82
N TYR A 227 -2.04 7.30 -1.55
CA TYR A 227 -1.81 7.76 -2.92
C TYR A 227 -2.13 9.25 -3.02
N LEU A 228 -1.08 10.07 -3.16
CA LEU A 228 -1.20 11.53 -3.23
C LEU A 228 -1.07 11.99 -4.68
N ALA A 229 -2.14 12.58 -5.21
CA ALA A 229 -2.22 13.01 -6.61
C ALA A 229 -1.16 14.07 -6.96
N ARG A 230 -0.61 13.99 -8.19
CA ARG A 230 0.25 15.00 -8.83
C ARG A 230 -0.31 15.38 -10.17
N ASP A 231 -0.04 16.62 -10.59
CA ASP A 231 -0.49 17.10 -11.89
C ASP A 231 0.37 16.52 -13.01
N GLY A 232 -0.27 15.75 -13.90
CA GLY A 232 0.41 15.19 -15.09
C GLY A 232 1.41 14.07 -14.83
N GLU A 233 1.53 13.60 -13.58
CA GLU A 233 2.46 12.56 -13.18
C GLU A 233 1.73 11.41 -12.46
N LEU A 234 2.43 10.29 -12.26
CA LEU A 234 1.97 9.24 -11.37
C LEU A 234 1.90 9.75 -9.92
N PRO A 235 0.94 9.28 -9.11
CA PRO A 235 0.81 9.70 -7.73
C PRO A 235 2.06 9.40 -6.90
N VAL A 236 2.29 10.19 -5.86
CA VAL A 236 3.19 9.76 -4.79
C VAL A 236 2.55 8.60 -4.06
N GLN A 237 3.24 7.51 -4.00
CA GLN A 237 2.88 6.37 -3.18
C GLN A 237 3.68 6.47 -1.88
N GLN A 238 3.04 6.99 -0.83
CA GLN A 238 3.67 7.18 0.49
C GLN A 238 3.40 5.97 1.37
N TRP A 239 4.45 5.39 1.91
CA TRP A 239 4.33 4.33 2.91
C TRP A 239 3.96 4.94 4.27
N THR A 240 2.87 4.46 4.85
CA THR A 240 2.20 5.12 5.98
C THR A 240 1.83 4.08 7.04
N LEU A 241 1.96 4.47 8.31
CA LEU A 241 1.40 3.77 9.46
C LEU A 241 0.19 4.54 9.96
N ALA A 242 -0.90 3.85 10.24
CA ALA A 242 -2.01 4.41 11.00
C ALA A 242 -2.35 3.54 12.21
N ILE A 243 -2.82 4.19 13.27
CA ILE A 243 -3.23 3.54 14.53
C ILE A 243 -4.58 4.11 14.96
N THR A 244 -5.47 3.25 15.48
CA THR A 244 -6.68 3.66 16.20
C THR A 244 -6.73 2.98 17.56
N SER A 245 -7.04 3.76 18.62
CA SER A 245 -7.02 3.31 20.02
C SER A 245 -8.12 3.98 20.83
N ALA A 246 -8.64 3.29 21.84
CA ALA A 246 -9.49 3.87 22.87
C ALA A 246 -8.69 4.44 24.07
N GLY A 247 -7.36 4.28 24.07
CA GLY A 247 -6.50 4.66 25.20
C GLY A 247 -6.17 6.14 25.34
N GLY A 248 -6.69 6.99 24.44
CA GLY A 248 -6.53 8.43 24.50
C GLY A 248 -5.21 8.95 23.92
N TYR A 249 -5.11 10.28 23.84
CA TYR A 249 -4.01 11.01 23.23
C TYR A 249 -2.64 10.61 23.78
N TYR A 250 -2.48 10.58 25.11
CA TYR A 250 -1.18 10.34 25.73
C TYR A 250 -0.67 8.92 25.53
N ARG A 251 -1.57 7.92 25.47
CA ARG A 251 -1.18 6.55 25.15
C ARG A 251 -0.60 6.47 23.74
N LEU A 252 -1.27 7.06 22.75
CA LEU A 252 -0.77 7.05 21.38
C LEU A 252 0.54 7.84 21.22
N LYS A 253 0.66 8.98 21.92
CA LYS A 253 1.93 9.73 21.95
C LYS A 253 3.08 8.87 22.50
N GLY A 254 2.85 8.15 23.60
CA GLY A 254 3.85 7.21 24.15
C GLY A 254 4.21 6.07 23.20
N ILE A 255 3.26 5.56 22.40
CA ILE A 255 3.53 4.55 21.37
C ILE A 255 4.42 5.14 20.26
N VAL A 256 4.14 6.39 19.82
CA VAL A 256 4.99 7.06 18.81
C VAL A 256 6.41 7.28 19.36
N GLU A 257 6.55 7.77 20.59
CA GLU A 257 7.86 7.94 21.24
C GLU A 257 8.59 6.59 21.39
N GLY A 258 7.86 5.52 21.72
CA GLY A 258 8.41 4.16 21.76
C GLY A 258 8.88 3.66 20.39
N LEU A 259 8.18 4.00 19.30
CA LEU A 259 8.62 3.71 17.94
C LEU A 259 9.91 4.45 17.58
N LEU A 260 10.00 5.75 17.90
CA LEU A 260 11.22 6.53 17.67
C LEU A 260 12.42 5.93 18.43
N ALA A 261 12.21 5.57 19.71
CA ALA A 261 13.25 4.93 20.51
C ALA A 261 13.67 3.55 19.95
N ALA A 262 12.72 2.74 19.48
CA ALA A 262 12.99 1.44 18.87
C ALA A 262 13.80 1.56 17.56
N LEU A 263 13.53 2.61 16.79
CA LEU A 263 14.25 2.95 15.56
C LEU A 263 15.54 3.76 15.79
N LYS A 264 15.88 4.07 17.06
CA LYS A 264 17.06 4.87 17.46
C LYS A 264 17.06 6.27 16.81
N ILE A 265 15.89 6.87 16.72
CA ILE A 265 15.73 8.26 16.24
C ILE A 265 15.77 9.17 17.45
N ASP A 266 16.88 9.87 17.65
CA ASP A 266 17.10 10.75 18.82
C ASP A 266 16.62 12.19 18.58
N ILE A 267 15.93 12.45 17.47
CA ILE A 267 15.34 13.75 17.14
C ILE A 267 14.11 13.97 18.02
N PRO A 268 14.01 15.09 18.77
CA PRO A 268 12.86 15.38 19.62
C PRO A 268 11.55 15.44 18.81
N LEU A 269 10.51 14.79 19.33
CA LEU A 269 9.18 14.84 18.74
C LEU A 269 8.50 16.17 19.11
N GLU A 270 8.30 17.02 18.12
CA GLU A 270 7.54 18.28 18.28
C GLU A 270 6.07 18.05 17.90
N VAL A 271 5.18 18.71 18.64
CA VAL A 271 3.75 18.71 18.36
C VAL A 271 3.29 20.14 18.09
N LYS A 272 2.85 20.39 16.86
CA LYS A 272 2.31 21.69 16.42
C LYS A 272 0.78 21.61 16.37
N ALA A 273 0.10 22.66 16.81
CA ALA A 273 -1.36 22.71 16.71
C ALA A 273 -1.79 22.65 15.24
N VAL A 274 -2.81 21.83 14.94
CA VAL A 274 -3.37 21.68 13.60
C VAL A 274 -4.89 21.61 13.68
N ASP A 275 -5.56 22.19 12.71
CA ASP A 275 -7.02 22.11 12.56
C ASP A 275 -7.32 21.15 11.40
N LEU A 276 -7.88 19.98 11.69
CA LEU A 276 -8.21 18.97 10.73
C LEU A 276 -9.64 18.46 10.97
N PRO A 277 -10.45 18.30 9.93
CA PRO A 277 -11.89 18.04 10.04
C PRO A 277 -12.28 16.85 10.93
N LEU A 278 -11.47 15.80 10.93
CA LEU A 278 -11.74 14.56 11.68
C LEU A 278 -11.37 14.66 13.17
N LEU A 279 -10.47 15.58 13.53
CA LEU A 279 -9.84 15.63 14.86
C LEU A 279 -10.39 16.74 15.73
N ASP A 280 -10.34 16.53 17.04
CA ASP A 280 -10.63 17.58 18.04
C ASP A 280 -9.49 18.60 18.08
N LEU A 281 -9.77 19.86 17.79
CA LEU A 281 -8.80 20.95 17.73
C LEU A 281 -7.98 21.10 19.02
N SER A 282 -8.59 20.84 20.19
CA SER A 282 -7.92 20.97 21.49
C SER A 282 -7.04 19.79 21.85
N ARG A 283 -7.20 18.66 21.14
CA ARG A 283 -6.55 17.38 21.42
C ARG A 283 -5.95 16.74 20.17
N SER A 284 -5.41 17.57 19.27
CA SER A 284 -4.75 17.13 18.05
C SER A 284 -3.50 17.95 17.77
N GLY A 285 -2.62 17.39 16.98
CA GLY A 285 -1.40 18.05 16.54
C GLY A 285 -0.76 17.38 15.34
N GLU A 286 -0.07 18.19 14.58
CA GLU A 286 0.91 17.74 13.59
C GLU A 286 2.19 17.35 14.33
N LEU A 287 2.69 16.16 14.06
CA LEU A 287 3.93 15.62 14.58
C LEU A 287 5.08 15.97 13.64
N CYS A 288 6.15 16.55 14.18
CA CYS A 288 7.33 16.90 13.41
C CYS A 288 8.60 16.33 14.07
N LEU A 289 9.57 15.96 13.25
CA LEU A 289 10.95 15.69 13.62
C LEU A 289 11.81 16.77 12.95
N ASP A 290 12.42 17.64 13.74
CA ASP A 290 12.92 18.93 13.31
C ASP A 290 11.82 19.74 12.60
N GLU A 291 12.03 20.19 11.36
CA GLU A 291 11.02 20.88 10.57
C GLU A 291 10.21 19.96 9.64
N ARG A 292 10.51 18.65 9.66
CA ARG A 292 9.91 17.66 8.75
C ARG A 292 8.64 17.09 9.35
N ARG A 293 7.54 17.12 8.58
CA ARG A 293 6.27 16.51 8.99
C ARG A 293 6.41 15.00 9.08
N LEU A 294 6.26 14.46 10.28
CA LEU A 294 6.17 13.04 10.53
C LEU A 294 4.74 12.52 10.32
N GLY A 295 3.75 13.29 10.78
CA GLY A 295 2.36 12.87 10.69
C GLY A 295 1.42 13.63 11.59
N PHE A 296 0.39 12.94 12.06
CA PHE A 296 -0.70 13.54 12.84
C PHE A 296 -1.08 12.63 14.00
N LEU A 297 -1.47 13.25 15.10
CA LEU A 297 -1.98 12.59 16.31
C LEU A 297 -3.17 13.38 16.83
N GLY A 298 -4.25 12.72 17.20
CA GLY A 298 -5.38 13.40 17.83
C GLY A 298 -6.49 12.49 18.29
N GLU A 299 -7.42 13.06 19.04
CA GLU A 299 -8.70 12.42 19.35
C GLU A 299 -9.72 12.75 18.25
N VAL A 300 -10.57 11.80 17.93
CA VAL A 300 -11.64 12.01 16.96
C VAL A 300 -12.67 12.98 17.52
N SER A 301 -13.04 13.99 16.76
CA SER A 301 -14.05 14.98 17.15
C SER A 301 -15.43 14.33 17.33
N PRO A 302 -16.36 14.96 18.09
CA PRO A 302 -17.73 14.45 18.21
C PRO A 302 -18.42 14.30 16.86
N GLU A 303 -18.16 15.20 15.91
CA GLU A 303 -18.65 15.15 14.54
C GLU A 303 -18.05 13.95 13.77
N GLY A 304 -16.75 13.71 13.94
CA GLY A 304 -16.05 12.56 13.37
C GLY A 304 -16.57 11.22 13.92
N LEU A 305 -16.79 11.13 15.23
CA LEU A 305 -17.41 9.94 15.84
C LEU A 305 -18.78 9.66 15.25
N LYS A 306 -19.60 10.69 15.06
CA LYS A 306 -20.92 10.58 14.45
C LYS A 306 -20.83 10.18 12.98
N GLN A 307 -19.92 10.80 12.23
CA GLN A 307 -19.69 10.50 10.80
C GLN A 307 -19.36 9.02 10.58
N PHE A 308 -18.49 8.45 11.40
CA PHE A 308 -18.10 7.04 11.32
C PHE A 308 -18.95 6.12 12.21
N SER A 309 -20.04 6.64 12.83
CA SER A 309 -20.94 5.86 13.70
C SER A 309 -20.22 5.10 14.81
N LEU A 310 -19.19 5.69 15.38
CA LEU A 310 -18.43 5.14 16.51
C LEU A 310 -19.15 5.43 17.83
N ARG A 311 -19.12 4.47 18.75
CA ARG A 311 -19.80 4.55 20.04
C ARG A 311 -18.92 5.12 21.13
N ASN A 312 -17.60 4.91 21.02
CA ASN A 312 -16.63 5.25 22.04
C ASN A 312 -15.64 6.30 21.57
N GLY A 313 -15.09 7.09 22.50
CA GLY A 313 -13.99 7.99 22.24
C GLY A 313 -12.83 7.23 21.58
N THR A 314 -12.26 7.81 20.54
CA THR A 314 -11.25 7.17 19.71
C THR A 314 -10.14 8.15 19.43
N SER A 315 -8.90 7.71 19.59
CA SER A 315 -7.69 8.46 19.23
C SER A 315 -7.03 7.85 18.02
N LEU A 316 -6.38 8.67 17.23
CA LEU A 316 -5.78 8.34 15.95
C LEU A 316 -4.33 8.81 15.87
N VAL A 317 -3.51 8.04 15.19
CA VAL A 317 -2.18 8.45 14.71
C VAL A 317 -2.05 8.06 13.25
N GLU A 318 -1.42 8.90 12.45
CA GLU A 318 -0.96 8.55 11.11
C GLU A 318 0.44 9.11 10.88
N LEU A 319 1.39 8.26 10.49
CA LEU A 319 2.81 8.58 10.36
C LEU A 319 3.36 8.21 8.99
N ASN A 320 4.25 9.03 8.48
CA ASN A 320 5.05 8.75 7.29
C ASN A 320 6.18 7.77 7.63
N LEU A 321 6.05 6.51 7.23
CA LEU A 321 7.06 5.47 7.43
C LEU A 321 8.27 5.63 6.52
N ASP A 322 8.15 6.27 5.36
CA ASP A 322 9.30 6.56 4.51
C ASP A 322 10.26 7.50 5.22
N LEU A 323 9.74 8.50 5.96
CA LEU A 323 10.54 9.39 6.79
C LEU A 323 11.20 8.65 7.96
N LEU A 324 10.47 7.77 8.64
CA LEU A 324 11.04 6.96 9.72
C LEU A 324 12.13 6.02 9.20
N ALA A 325 11.95 5.42 8.01
CA ALA A 325 12.95 4.56 7.40
C ALA A 325 14.23 5.32 7.01
N GLU A 326 14.09 6.58 6.58
CA GLU A 326 15.22 7.44 6.26
C GLU A 326 16.03 7.83 7.51
N LEU A 327 15.34 8.10 8.63
CA LEU A 327 15.96 8.59 9.87
C LEU A 327 16.40 7.47 10.82
N ALA A 328 15.98 6.23 10.59
CA ALA A 328 16.27 5.11 11.47
C ALA A 328 17.75 4.76 11.53
N GLU A 329 18.29 4.62 12.72
CA GLU A 329 19.67 4.15 12.94
C GLU A 329 19.65 2.64 13.26
N LEU A 330 19.79 1.82 12.20
CA LEU A 330 19.65 0.37 12.29
C LEU A 330 20.92 -0.37 12.76
N VAL A 331 22.03 0.34 12.86
CA VAL A 331 23.29 -0.20 13.36
C VAL A 331 23.55 0.31 14.77
N PRO A 332 23.41 -0.55 15.80
CA PRO A 332 23.63 -0.11 17.17
C PRO A 332 25.07 0.40 17.37
N GLN A 333 25.20 1.59 17.95
CA GLN A 333 26.48 2.15 18.34
C GLN A 333 26.72 1.87 19.84
N HIS A 334 27.85 1.28 20.17
CA HIS A 334 28.20 1.06 21.55
C HIS A 334 28.58 2.40 22.21
N GLN A 335 27.88 2.76 23.26
CA GLN A 335 28.26 3.87 24.14
C GLN A 335 28.86 3.33 25.43
N GLY A 336 30.03 3.82 25.79
CA GLY A 336 30.69 3.45 27.06
C GLY A 336 29.80 3.84 28.25
N GLN A 337 29.64 2.92 29.19
CA GLN A 337 28.92 3.23 30.42
C GLN A 337 29.82 3.98 31.38
N SER A 338 29.34 5.06 31.99
CA SER A 338 30.04 5.74 33.07
C SER A 338 30.27 4.81 34.26
N ALA A 339 31.46 4.86 34.84
CA ALA A 339 31.81 4.11 36.06
C ALA A 339 31.17 4.71 37.34
N TYR A 340 30.57 5.88 37.27
CA TYR A 340 30.02 6.58 38.42
C TYR A 340 28.53 6.34 38.60
N PRO A 341 28.02 6.29 39.85
CA PRO A 341 26.60 6.19 40.12
C PRO A 341 25.87 7.48 39.70
N SER A 342 24.62 7.34 39.26
CA SER A 342 23.74 8.46 39.00
C SER A 342 23.13 9.00 40.31
N ILE A 343 22.73 10.28 40.31
CA ILE A 343 21.92 10.90 41.35
C ILE A 343 20.64 11.44 40.72
N SER A 344 19.52 11.29 41.42
CA SER A 344 18.25 11.85 41.01
C SER A 344 17.92 13.10 41.89
N ARG A 345 17.28 14.10 41.28
CA ARG A 345 16.80 15.31 41.94
C ARG A 345 15.41 15.65 41.39
N ASP A 346 14.48 15.83 42.32
CA ASP A 346 13.14 16.29 42.02
C ASP A 346 13.06 17.81 42.17
N LEU A 347 12.47 18.46 41.20
CA LEU A 347 12.21 19.90 41.20
C LEU A 347 10.71 20.15 41.07
N ASN A 348 10.21 21.04 41.91
CA ASN A 348 8.84 21.51 41.86
C ASN A 348 8.87 23.03 41.60
N ILE A 349 8.49 23.44 40.41
CA ILE A 349 8.64 24.82 39.94
C ILE A 349 7.27 25.43 39.68
N VAL A 350 7.04 26.63 40.14
CA VAL A 350 5.87 27.44 39.82
C VAL A 350 6.13 28.20 38.53
N LEU A 351 5.23 28.06 37.55
CA LEU A 351 5.33 28.64 36.22
C LEU A 351 4.04 29.33 35.83
N ALA A 352 4.11 30.29 34.92
CA ALA A 352 2.91 30.82 34.29
C ALA A 352 2.17 29.69 33.51
N GLU A 353 0.84 29.75 33.50
CA GLU A 353 0.01 28.71 32.83
C GLU A 353 0.38 28.53 31.36
N SER A 354 0.81 29.58 30.66
CA SER A 354 1.19 29.57 29.26
C SER A 354 2.49 28.80 28.94
N VAL A 355 3.36 28.57 29.94
CA VAL A 355 4.63 27.87 29.73
C VAL A 355 4.38 26.38 29.53
N ARG A 356 4.78 25.83 28.39
CA ARG A 356 4.64 24.40 28.08
C ARG A 356 5.78 23.60 28.71
N TRP A 357 5.50 22.31 29.02
CA TRP A 357 6.53 21.39 29.50
C TRP A 357 7.75 21.34 28.57
N SER A 358 7.53 21.24 27.24
CA SER A 358 8.62 21.22 26.27
C SER A 358 9.56 22.42 26.34
N GLN A 359 9.06 23.59 26.65
CA GLN A 359 9.91 24.80 26.83
C GLN A 359 10.76 24.69 28.09
N LEU A 360 10.17 24.18 29.19
CA LEU A 360 10.90 23.93 30.41
C LEU A 360 11.97 22.85 30.25
N GLU A 361 11.61 21.74 29.66
CA GLU A 361 12.53 20.62 29.39
C GLU A 361 13.70 21.08 28.52
N GLN A 362 13.42 21.81 27.45
CA GLN A 362 14.45 22.36 26.56
C GLN A 362 15.41 23.30 27.30
N LEU A 363 14.88 24.15 28.16
CA LEU A 363 15.71 25.04 29.02
C LEU A 363 16.57 24.22 29.97
N VAL A 364 16.01 23.20 30.62
CA VAL A 364 16.75 22.32 31.55
C VAL A 364 17.88 21.61 30.82
N ARG A 365 17.61 21.01 29.66
CA ARG A 365 18.64 20.34 28.86
C ARG A 365 19.74 21.29 28.39
N ALA A 366 19.39 22.51 28.04
CA ALA A 366 20.36 23.53 27.61
C ALA A 366 21.25 24.05 28.74
N THR A 367 20.76 24.00 29.98
CA THR A 367 21.46 24.63 31.15
C THR A 367 22.13 23.66 32.13
N ALA A 368 21.65 22.39 32.17
CA ALA A 368 22.13 21.40 33.17
C ALA A 368 23.49 20.78 32.85
N GLY A 369 24.04 21.05 31.66
CA GLY A 369 25.37 20.54 31.26
C GLY A 369 25.40 19.06 30.83
N LYS A 370 26.62 18.55 30.63
CA LYS A 370 26.87 17.21 30.11
C LYS A 370 26.56 16.08 31.11
N GLU A 371 26.42 16.39 32.36
CA GLU A 371 26.08 15.42 33.42
C GLU A 371 24.60 15.03 33.41
N LEU A 372 23.73 15.76 32.72
CA LEU A 372 22.33 15.44 32.63
C LEU A 372 22.10 14.22 31.73
N GLU A 373 21.66 13.10 32.31
CA GLU A 373 21.25 11.91 31.58
C GLU A 373 19.79 11.98 31.15
N GLU A 374 18.92 12.36 32.07
CA GLU A 374 17.47 12.25 31.86
C GLU A 374 16.70 13.36 32.57
N VAL A 375 15.59 13.77 31.94
CA VAL A 375 14.61 14.71 32.55
C VAL A 375 13.23 14.04 32.39
N ASN A 376 12.58 13.78 33.52
CA ASN A 376 11.30 13.07 33.54
C ASN A 376 10.22 13.96 34.13
N TYR A 377 9.21 14.29 33.32
CA TYR A 377 7.98 14.91 33.79
C TYR A 377 7.24 13.95 34.74
N GLN A 378 6.73 14.43 35.84
CA GLN A 378 5.95 13.66 36.78
C GLN A 378 4.51 14.17 36.85
N GLU A 379 4.30 15.43 37.21
CA GLU A 379 2.96 15.94 37.46
C GLU A 379 2.87 17.46 37.19
N THR A 380 1.68 17.90 36.81
CA THR A 380 1.28 19.31 36.83
C THR A 380 0.05 19.48 37.71
N TYR A 381 0.13 20.34 38.72
CA TYR A 381 -1.03 20.69 39.51
C TYR A 381 -1.20 22.18 39.65
N ARG A 382 -2.40 22.62 40.01
CA ARG A 382 -2.79 24.02 40.14
C ARG A 382 -3.36 24.29 41.54
N ASP A 383 -2.82 25.26 42.23
CA ASP A 383 -3.30 25.72 43.52
C ASP A 383 -3.48 27.23 43.44
N SER A 384 -4.67 27.67 43.01
CA SER A 384 -4.98 29.06 42.78
C SER A 384 -4.93 29.93 44.09
N GLU A 385 -5.09 29.27 45.25
CA GLU A 385 -5.02 29.98 46.54
C GLU A 385 -3.57 30.30 46.96
N LYS A 386 -2.64 29.38 46.64
CA LYS A 386 -1.22 29.55 47.01
C LYS A 386 -0.36 30.23 45.95
N ASP A 387 -0.62 29.92 44.71
CA ASP A 387 0.29 30.27 43.59
C ASP A 387 -0.30 31.34 42.67
N GLY A 388 -1.62 31.60 42.76
CA GLY A 388 -2.32 32.56 41.88
C GLY A 388 -3.05 31.89 40.73
N ALA A 389 -4.03 32.58 40.13
CA ALA A 389 -4.97 32.02 39.17
C ALA A 389 -4.34 31.62 37.81
N ASP A 390 -3.27 32.30 37.40
CA ASP A 390 -2.62 32.10 36.09
C ASP A 390 -1.30 31.32 36.19
N THR A 391 -1.16 30.52 37.23
CA THR A 391 0.05 29.73 37.46
C THR A 391 -0.24 28.25 37.62
N LYS A 392 0.79 27.48 37.39
CA LYS A 392 0.81 26.04 37.64
C LYS A 392 2.13 25.59 38.23
N ARG A 393 2.10 24.52 38.97
CA ARG A 393 3.30 23.83 39.45
C ARG A 393 3.59 22.65 38.55
N VAL A 394 4.86 22.50 38.19
CA VAL A 394 5.36 21.36 37.44
C VAL A 394 6.37 20.62 38.29
N LEU A 395 6.09 19.39 38.60
CA LEU A 395 7.01 18.44 39.24
C LEU A 395 7.71 17.61 38.19
N PHE A 396 9.03 17.58 38.22
CA PHE A 396 9.85 16.75 37.37
C PHE A 396 11.12 16.27 38.06
N SER A 397 11.68 15.16 37.62
CA SER A 397 12.96 14.65 38.11
C SER A 397 14.05 14.79 37.04
N MET A 398 15.27 15.01 37.51
CA MET A 398 16.48 14.99 36.70
C MET A 398 17.40 13.86 37.20
N THR A 399 17.95 13.08 36.29
CA THR A 399 19.02 12.13 36.58
C THR A 399 20.35 12.73 36.09
N LEU A 400 21.30 12.83 36.99
CA LEU A 400 22.61 13.38 36.72
C LEU A 400 23.66 12.30 36.96
N ARG A 401 24.66 12.23 36.09
CA ARG A 401 25.80 11.32 36.23
C ARG A 401 27.08 11.96 35.71
N SER A 402 28.17 11.83 36.46
CA SER A 402 29.49 12.22 35.97
C SER A 402 29.88 11.37 34.79
N GLN A 403 30.47 11.97 33.78
CA GLN A 403 31.00 11.29 32.61
C GLN A 403 32.50 10.99 32.76
N ASP A 404 33.17 11.69 33.69
CA ASP A 404 34.63 11.59 33.95
C ASP A 404 34.93 10.87 35.26
#